data_b9c1f8969cfe5744301b37eff673e1c3
#
_entry.id   b9c1f8969cfe5744301b37eff673e1c3
#
_cell.length_a   1.000
_cell.length_b   1.000
_cell.length_c   1.000
_cell.angle_alpha   90.00
_cell.angle_beta   90.00
_cell.angle_gamma   90.00
#
_symmetry.space_group_name_H-M   'P 1'
#
loop_
_entity.id
_entity.type
_entity.pdbx_description
1 polymer ?
#
loop_
_entity_poly.entity_id
_entity_poly.type
_entity_poly.pdbx_seq_one_letter_code
_entity_poly.pdbx_strand_id
1 'polypeptide(L)'
;MREVESERLARILPDALRAIHEVIERHGVTEEEWMAVLGFLTEVGKQDEFVLLSDVTKTSVLVDAISHRGERGVTPSDVEGPLYREDPPWREKPVKIYDEYEGAQNGDVLFVRGRVASTDGAPLGGAVLDIWQTGPDGGYDIWDERQPDYNFRGRFGVDEDGGYEFQTMVPKPYTIPTDGPVGRLLDATGQHPWRPAHIHFKVEANGHQPLVTQVFFPDDPYLENDTIGAVKSALVRPLIRQDDEDELARRGLDAPFYTCEFDITLKPAMSAARA
;
A
#
# COMPACT_ATOMS: atom_id res chain seq x y z
N MET A 1 10.74 14.25 11.80
CA MET A 1 10.85 15.02 10.53
C MET A 1 12.30 14.96 10.11
N ARG A 2 12.64 14.29 9.00
CA ARG A 2 14.00 14.30 8.45
C ARG A 2 14.31 15.74 8.05
N GLU A 3 15.47 16.27 8.45
CA GLU A 3 15.92 17.59 8.03
C GLU A 3 16.03 17.60 6.50
N VAL A 4 15.13 18.36 5.87
CA VAL A 4 15.31 18.73 4.46
C VAL A 4 16.49 19.68 4.43
N GLU A 5 17.54 19.36 3.65
CA GLU A 5 18.68 20.24 3.50
C GLU A 5 18.21 21.65 3.11
N SER A 6 18.55 22.62 3.92
CA SER A 6 18.08 24.02 3.78
C SER A 6 18.35 24.61 2.40
N GLU A 7 19.47 24.25 1.77
CA GLU A 7 19.82 24.67 0.40
C GLU A 7 18.88 24.08 -0.66
N ARG A 8 18.44 22.85 -0.51
CA ARG A 8 17.49 22.22 -1.42
C ARG A 8 16.12 22.86 -1.30
N LEU A 9 15.66 23.10 -0.06
CA LEU A 9 14.39 23.78 0.20
C LEU A 9 14.40 25.20 -0.36
N ALA A 10 15.49 25.95 -0.18
CA ALA A 10 15.65 27.31 -0.72
C ALA A 10 15.56 27.37 -2.25
N ARG A 11 15.83 26.28 -2.97
CA ARG A 11 15.65 26.20 -4.43
C ARG A 11 14.23 25.80 -4.81
N ILE A 12 13.63 24.84 -4.10
CA ILE A 12 12.30 24.29 -4.45
C ILE A 12 11.19 25.28 -4.11
N LEU A 13 11.26 25.95 -2.94
CA LEU A 13 10.18 26.81 -2.47
C LEU A 13 9.84 27.98 -3.42
N PRO A 14 10.82 28.73 -3.98
CA PRO A 14 10.49 29.78 -4.94
C PRO A 14 9.80 29.28 -6.21
N ASP A 15 10.15 28.08 -6.69
CA ASP A 15 9.52 27.47 -7.87
C ASP A 15 8.09 27.02 -7.57
N ALA A 16 7.86 26.41 -6.40
CA ALA A 16 6.52 26.04 -5.95
C ALA A 16 5.61 27.27 -5.78
N LEU A 17 6.12 28.34 -5.15
CA LEU A 17 5.36 29.58 -5.00
C LEU A 17 5.03 30.21 -6.34
N ARG A 18 5.97 30.23 -7.28
CA ARG A 18 5.73 30.75 -8.64
C ARG A 18 4.61 29.98 -9.33
N ALA A 19 4.63 28.64 -9.26
CA ALA A 19 3.58 27.80 -9.84
C ALA A 19 2.21 28.09 -9.23
N ILE A 20 2.13 28.28 -7.90
CA ILE A 20 0.89 28.67 -7.21
C ILE A 20 0.41 30.05 -7.69
N HIS A 21 1.30 31.07 -7.76
CA HIS A 21 0.95 32.41 -8.22
C HIS A 21 0.44 32.39 -9.66
N GLU A 22 1.09 31.64 -10.55
CA GLU A 22 0.64 31.48 -11.94
C GLU A 22 -0.77 30.87 -12.05
N VAL A 23 -1.11 29.92 -11.18
CA VAL A 23 -2.46 29.35 -11.12
C VAL A 23 -3.47 30.38 -10.62
N ILE A 24 -3.16 31.11 -9.54
CA ILE A 24 -4.00 32.18 -8.98
C ILE A 24 -4.29 33.27 -10.04
N GLU A 25 -3.27 33.75 -10.72
CA GLU A 25 -3.39 34.78 -11.78
C GLU A 25 -4.18 34.27 -12.97
N ARG A 26 -3.89 33.06 -13.46
CA ARG A 26 -4.54 32.45 -14.62
C ARG A 26 -6.04 32.29 -14.44
N HIS A 27 -6.46 31.91 -13.24
CA HIS A 27 -7.88 31.66 -12.91
C HIS A 27 -8.58 32.84 -12.27
N GLY A 28 -7.85 33.91 -11.92
CA GLY A 28 -8.42 35.09 -11.26
C GLY A 28 -9.00 34.76 -9.90
N VAL A 29 -8.30 33.93 -9.12
CA VAL A 29 -8.76 33.48 -7.80
C VAL A 29 -9.08 34.65 -6.89
N THR A 30 -10.29 34.68 -6.35
CA THR A 30 -10.77 35.74 -5.46
C THR A 30 -10.27 35.57 -4.02
N GLU A 31 -10.37 36.63 -3.21
CA GLU A 31 -10.04 36.55 -1.77
C GLU A 31 -10.91 35.55 -1.05
N GLU A 32 -12.19 35.44 -1.39
CA GLU A 32 -13.12 34.48 -0.80
C GLU A 32 -12.73 33.04 -1.12
N GLU A 33 -12.42 32.74 -2.37
CA GLU A 33 -11.93 31.41 -2.79
C GLU A 33 -10.61 31.06 -2.12
N TRP A 34 -9.68 32.04 -2.02
CA TRP A 34 -8.42 31.81 -1.32
C TRP A 34 -8.61 31.51 0.17
N MET A 35 -9.51 32.23 0.84
CA MET A 35 -9.85 31.95 2.25
C MET A 35 -10.49 30.56 2.40
N ALA A 36 -11.30 30.11 1.44
CA ALA A 36 -11.87 28.76 1.43
C ALA A 36 -10.76 27.70 1.32
N VAL A 37 -9.74 27.90 0.46
CA VAL A 37 -8.58 27.00 0.37
C VAL A 37 -7.83 26.91 1.70
N LEU A 38 -7.57 28.07 2.34
CA LEU A 38 -6.89 28.07 3.64
C LEU A 38 -7.71 27.37 4.73
N GLY A 39 -9.03 27.56 4.73
CA GLY A 39 -9.97 26.85 5.60
C GLY A 39 -9.90 25.34 5.39
N PHE A 40 -9.98 24.89 4.14
CA PHE A 40 -9.88 23.49 3.76
C PHE A 40 -8.54 22.86 4.25
N LEU A 41 -7.39 23.48 3.95
CA LEU A 41 -6.10 22.98 4.39
C LEU A 41 -5.97 22.94 5.92
N THR A 42 -6.60 23.90 6.61
CA THR A 42 -6.65 23.91 8.08
C THR A 42 -7.44 22.71 8.63
N GLU A 43 -8.57 22.36 7.99
CA GLU A 43 -9.36 21.19 8.37
C GLU A 43 -8.60 19.89 8.07
N VAL A 44 -7.98 19.76 6.90
CA VAL A 44 -7.12 18.63 6.54
C VAL A 44 -6.05 18.40 7.63
N GLY A 45 -5.39 19.47 8.06
CA GLY A 45 -4.36 19.37 9.13
C GLY A 45 -4.94 19.00 10.51
N LYS A 46 -6.15 19.46 10.84
CA LYS A 46 -6.80 19.12 12.12
C LYS A 46 -7.28 17.67 12.17
N GLN A 47 -7.61 17.07 11.03
CA GLN A 47 -8.09 15.70 10.91
C GLN A 47 -6.98 14.70 10.50
N ASP A 48 -5.74 15.17 10.43
CA ASP A 48 -4.57 14.37 10.03
C ASP A 48 -4.69 13.73 8.62
N GLU A 49 -5.39 14.41 7.70
CA GLU A 49 -5.65 13.91 6.35
C GLU A 49 -4.62 14.36 5.29
N PHE A 50 -3.46 14.93 5.64
CA PHE A 50 -2.49 15.37 4.63
C PHE A 50 -1.92 14.25 3.78
N VAL A 51 -1.71 13.05 4.35
CA VAL A 51 -1.29 11.87 3.57
C VAL A 51 -2.38 11.49 2.58
N LEU A 52 -3.63 11.42 3.05
CA LEU A 52 -4.78 11.12 2.21
C LEU A 52 -4.97 12.16 1.08
N LEU A 53 -4.80 13.47 1.38
CA LEU A 53 -4.83 14.53 0.38
C LEU A 53 -3.73 14.35 -0.67
N SER A 54 -2.51 14.00 -0.24
CA SER A 54 -1.40 13.72 -1.14
C SER A 54 -1.70 12.54 -2.07
N ASP A 55 -2.35 11.50 -1.55
CA ASP A 55 -2.71 10.31 -2.30
C ASP A 55 -3.80 10.60 -3.34
N VAL A 56 -4.93 11.22 -2.97
CA VAL A 56 -6.02 11.51 -3.92
C VAL A 56 -5.64 12.55 -4.99
N THR A 57 -4.68 13.41 -4.69
CA THR A 57 -4.08 14.32 -5.69
C THR A 57 -2.99 13.65 -6.53
N LYS A 58 -2.73 12.35 -6.33
CA LYS A 58 -1.70 11.54 -7.01
C LYS A 58 -0.27 12.07 -6.80
N THR A 59 -0.08 12.94 -5.82
CA THR A 59 1.22 13.53 -5.50
C THR A 59 2.16 12.48 -4.91
N SER A 60 1.68 11.63 -4.00
CA SER A 60 2.46 10.53 -3.42
C SER A 60 2.98 9.57 -4.49
N VAL A 61 2.12 9.16 -5.42
CA VAL A 61 2.49 8.25 -6.53
C VAL A 61 3.50 8.91 -7.47
N LEU A 62 3.36 10.22 -7.75
CA LEU A 62 4.34 10.96 -8.56
C LEU A 62 5.71 11.03 -7.86
N VAL A 63 5.73 11.31 -6.56
CA VAL A 63 6.97 11.35 -5.76
C VAL A 63 7.63 9.98 -5.72
N ASP A 64 6.85 8.91 -5.51
CA ASP A 64 7.34 7.52 -5.57
C ASP A 64 7.98 7.22 -6.93
N ALA A 65 7.29 7.51 -8.02
CA ALA A 65 7.78 7.28 -9.38
C ALA A 65 9.08 8.06 -9.69
N ILE A 66 9.23 9.27 -9.14
CA ILE A 66 10.45 10.07 -9.29
C ILE A 66 11.59 9.46 -8.47
N SER A 67 11.32 9.04 -7.25
CA SER A 67 12.30 8.49 -6.31
C SER A 67 12.92 7.18 -6.79
N HIS A 68 12.13 6.36 -7.51
CA HIS A 68 12.53 5.07 -8.03
C HIS A 68 12.78 5.05 -9.56
N ARG A 69 12.93 6.25 -10.15
CA ARG A 69 13.14 6.39 -11.59
C ARG A 69 14.42 5.69 -12.05
N GLY A 70 14.28 4.83 -13.06
CA GLY A 70 15.41 4.12 -13.69
C GLY A 70 15.85 2.87 -12.95
N GLU A 71 15.22 2.48 -11.87
CA GLU A 71 15.44 1.18 -11.25
C GLU A 71 14.99 0.05 -12.18
N ARG A 72 15.81 -0.98 -12.28
CA ARG A 72 15.54 -2.16 -13.13
C ARG A 72 15.85 -3.42 -12.34
N GLY A 73 15.09 -4.48 -12.61
CA GLY A 73 15.32 -5.79 -11.97
C GLY A 73 14.96 -5.80 -10.48
N VAL A 74 14.23 -4.80 -10.00
CA VAL A 74 13.66 -4.73 -8.64
C VAL A 74 12.15 -4.79 -8.71
N THR A 75 11.50 -5.24 -7.66
CA THR A 75 10.05 -5.13 -7.53
C THR A 75 9.69 -3.65 -7.44
N PRO A 76 8.73 -3.16 -8.24
CA PRO A 76 8.32 -1.76 -8.17
C PRO A 76 7.84 -1.39 -6.76
N SER A 77 8.29 -0.23 -6.26
CA SER A 77 7.74 0.37 -5.05
C SER A 77 6.29 0.83 -5.25
N ASP A 78 5.60 1.10 -4.16
CA ASP A 78 4.31 1.76 -4.16
C ASP A 78 4.13 2.54 -2.85
N VAL A 79 3.04 3.30 -2.74
CA VAL A 79 2.76 4.12 -1.57
C VAL A 79 2.36 3.26 -0.36
N GLU A 80 2.81 3.66 0.83
CA GLU A 80 2.45 3.00 2.09
C GLU A 80 0.99 3.27 2.46
N GLY A 81 0.52 4.48 2.15
CA GLY A 81 -0.82 4.93 2.49
C GLY A 81 -1.02 5.24 3.99
N PRO A 82 -2.17 5.82 4.36
CA PRO A 82 -2.44 6.24 5.74
C PRO A 82 -2.92 5.09 6.65
N LEU A 83 -3.10 3.88 6.13
CA LEU A 83 -3.69 2.76 6.86
C LEU A 83 -2.64 1.77 7.40
N TYR A 84 -1.37 2.07 7.23
CA TYR A 84 -0.29 1.34 7.89
C TYR A 84 -0.36 1.57 9.40
N ARG A 85 -0.11 0.50 10.17
CA ARG A 85 0.03 0.56 11.64
C ARG A 85 1.40 0.02 12.02
N GLU A 86 2.11 0.79 12.82
CA GLU A 86 3.41 0.35 13.36
C GLU A 86 3.23 -0.83 14.32
N ASP A 87 4.29 -1.61 14.47
CA ASP A 87 4.39 -2.74 15.41
C ASP A 87 3.26 -3.80 15.27
N PRO A 88 2.96 -4.29 14.04
CA PRO A 88 2.00 -5.38 13.89
C PRO A 88 2.50 -6.64 14.60
N PRO A 89 1.59 -7.55 15.00
CA PRO A 89 1.98 -8.76 15.71
C PRO A 89 2.89 -9.64 14.85
N TRP A 90 3.91 -10.19 15.49
CA TRP A 90 4.73 -11.23 14.87
C TRP A 90 3.91 -12.52 14.74
N ARG A 91 3.85 -13.04 13.52
CA ARG A 91 3.12 -14.28 13.22
C ARG A 91 4.10 -15.44 13.05
N GLU A 92 3.81 -16.56 13.71
CA GLU A 92 4.58 -17.79 13.62
C GLU A 92 4.10 -18.66 12.45
N LYS A 93 4.98 -19.54 11.96
CA LYS A 93 4.63 -20.50 10.90
C LYS A 93 3.82 -21.67 11.43
N PRO A 94 2.80 -22.14 10.72
CA PRO A 94 2.30 -21.62 9.43
C PRO A 94 1.66 -20.25 9.60
N VAL A 95 2.09 -19.28 8.79
CA VAL A 95 1.69 -17.88 8.94
C VAL A 95 0.24 -17.70 8.52
N LYS A 96 -0.58 -17.20 9.43
CA LYS A 96 -1.96 -16.74 9.18
C LYS A 96 -2.11 -15.33 9.72
N ILE A 97 -2.53 -14.38 8.88
CA ILE A 97 -2.58 -12.95 9.24
C ILE A 97 -3.98 -12.45 9.62
N TYR A 98 -4.93 -13.35 9.80
CA TYR A 98 -6.29 -13.01 10.23
C TYR A 98 -6.79 -13.93 11.33
N ASP A 99 -7.70 -13.40 12.13
CA ASP A 99 -8.52 -14.09 13.10
C ASP A 99 -9.99 -14.07 12.65
N GLU A 100 -10.75 -15.08 13.04
CA GLU A 100 -12.14 -15.23 12.63
C GLU A 100 -13.02 -14.11 13.22
N TYR A 101 -13.89 -13.54 12.40
CA TYR A 101 -14.91 -12.58 12.80
C TYR A 101 -16.13 -12.70 11.88
N GLU A 102 -17.22 -12.00 12.19
CA GLU A 102 -18.48 -12.14 11.44
C GLU A 102 -18.33 -11.80 9.94
N GLY A 103 -17.56 -10.76 9.59
CA GLY A 103 -17.30 -10.38 8.19
C GLY A 103 -16.45 -11.36 7.39
N ALA A 104 -15.74 -12.28 8.06
CA ALA A 104 -14.89 -13.27 7.40
C ALA A 104 -15.62 -14.55 6.94
N GLN A 105 -16.86 -14.79 7.41
CA GLN A 105 -17.56 -16.06 7.21
C GLN A 105 -17.79 -16.45 5.75
N ASN A 106 -17.82 -15.48 4.83
CA ASN A 106 -18.04 -15.73 3.40
C ASN A 106 -16.82 -15.33 2.56
N GLY A 107 -15.65 -15.18 3.18
CA GLY A 107 -14.42 -14.83 2.49
C GLY A 107 -13.75 -16.06 1.89
N ASP A 108 -13.21 -15.91 0.68
CA ASP A 108 -12.39 -16.93 0.05
C ASP A 108 -10.99 -16.93 0.68
N VAL A 109 -10.52 -18.11 1.10
CA VAL A 109 -9.16 -18.28 1.63
C VAL A 109 -8.14 -18.04 0.51
N LEU A 110 -7.08 -17.32 0.82
CA LEU A 110 -5.99 -17.01 -0.09
C LEU A 110 -4.65 -17.39 0.56
N PHE A 111 -3.83 -18.14 -0.16
CA PHE A 111 -2.42 -18.31 0.16
C PHE A 111 -1.58 -17.45 -0.79
N VAL A 112 -0.79 -16.55 -0.22
CA VAL A 112 0.19 -15.76 -0.97
C VAL A 112 1.56 -16.32 -0.70
N ARG A 113 2.31 -16.63 -1.76
CA ARG A 113 3.64 -17.23 -1.68
C ARG A 113 4.58 -16.60 -2.68
N GLY A 114 5.87 -16.71 -2.41
CA GLY A 114 6.92 -16.21 -3.29
C GLY A 114 8.29 -16.33 -2.65
N ARG A 115 9.24 -15.63 -3.25
CA ARG A 115 10.63 -15.54 -2.76
C ARG A 115 11.05 -14.09 -2.64
N VAL A 116 11.85 -13.80 -1.63
CA VAL A 116 12.58 -12.54 -1.49
C VAL A 116 14.02 -12.76 -1.91
N ALA A 117 14.46 -12.00 -2.89
CA ALA A 117 15.80 -12.11 -3.45
C ALA A 117 16.44 -10.73 -3.66
N SER A 118 17.76 -10.70 -3.75
CA SER A 118 18.52 -9.54 -4.21
C SER A 118 18.50 -9.44 -5.75
N THR A 119 18.91 -8.30 -6.30
CA THR A 119 18.98 -8.07 -7.76
C THR A 119 19.94 -8.98 -8.50
N ASP A 120 20.88 -9.64 -7.82
CA ASP A 120 21.77 -10.66 -8.38
C ASP A 120 21.18 -12.09 -8.33
N GLY A 121 19.95 -12.23 -7.83
CA GLY A 121 19.24 -13.49 -7.66
C GLY A 121 19.57 -14.24 -6.37
N ALA A 122 20.41 -13.71 -5.50
CA ALA A 122 20.71 -14.34 -4.22
C ALA A 122 19.46 -14.30 -3.30
N PRO A 123 19.07 -15.43 -2.67
CA PRO A 123 17.96 -15.44 -1.75
C PRO A 123 18.28 -14.60 -0.50
N LEU A 124 17.28 -13.89 0.01
CA LEU A 124 17.40 -13.05 1.21
C LEU A 124 16.77 -13.74 2.42
N GLY A 125 17.38 -14.85 2.86
CA GLY A 125 16.97 -15.53 4.09
C GLY A 125 17.00 -14.58 5.29
N GLY A 126 15.97 -14.66 6.13
CA GLY A 126 15.81 -13.78 7.29
C GLY A 126 15.33 -12.36 6.94
N ALA A 127 14.94 -12.09 5.69
CA ALA A 127 14.16 -10.88 5.39
C ALA A 127 12.84 -10.90 6.18
N VAL A 128 12.30 -9.74 6.48
CA VAL A 128 11.07 -9.57 7.23
C VAL A 128 10.00 -8.97 6.32
N LEU A 129 8.85 -9.60 6.28
CA LEU A 129 7.65 -9.09 5.63
C LEU A 129 6.70 -8.55 6.69
N ASP A 130 6.17 -7.36 6.43
CA ASP A 130 5.10 -6.72 7.15
C ASP A 130 3.93 -6.53 6.17
N ILE A 131 2.80 -7.17 6.44
CA ILE A 131 1.67 -7.30 5.53
C ILE A 131 0.44 -6.65 6.12
N TRP A 132 -0.34 -5.92 5.30
CA TRP A 132 -1.67 -5.43 5.69
C TRP A 132 -2.61 -5.33 4.48
N GLN A 133 -3.88 -5.55 4.75
CA GLN A 133 -4.95 -5.52 3.74
C GLN A 133 -6.32 -5.29 4.38
N THR A 134 -7.34 -5.06 3.55
CA THR A 134 -8.74 -5.14 3.98
C THR A 134 -9.19 -6.59 4.18
N GLY A 135 -10.20 -6.78 5.01
CA GLY A 135 -10.94 -8.03 5.08
C GLY A 135 -11.76 -8.34 3.82
N PRO A 136 -12.40 -9.52 3.75
CA PRO A 136 -13.21 -9.95 2.61
C PRO A 136 -14.52 -9.16 2.47
N ASP A 137 -14.84 -8.26 3.39
CA ASP A 137 -15.94 -7.31 3.35
C ASP A 137 -15.49 -5.86 3.04
N GLY A 138 -14.19 -5.64 2.82
CA GLY A 138 -13.62 -4.34 2.48
C GLY A 138 -13.27 -3.46 3.68
N GLY A 139 -13.43 -3.96 4.92
CA GLY A 139 -13.08 -3.23 6.14
C GLY A 139 -11.62 -3.40 6.54
N TYR A 140 -11.02 -2.35 7.13
CA TYR A 140 -9.78 -2.43 7.90
C TYR A 140 -10.07 -2.46 9.40
N ASP A 141 -9.21 -3.12 10.15
CA ASP A 141 -9.30 -3.26 11.61
C ASP A 141 -9.36 -1.94 12.39
N ILE A 142 -8.89 -0.85 11.79
CA ILE A 142 -8.85 0.49 12.44
C ILE A 142 -10.21 1.20 12.44
N TRP A 143 -11.16 0.79 11.62
CA TRP A 143 -12.50 1.40 11.56
C TRP A 143 -13.66 0.39 11.60
N ASP A 144 -13.38 -0.90 11.46
CA ASP A 144 -14.38 -1.94 11.58
C ASP A 144 -14.31 -2.58 12.98
N GLU A 145 -15.11 -2.09 13.91
CA GLU A 145 -15.17 -2.55 15.30
C GLU A 145 -15.51 -4.05 15.46
N ARG A 146 -15.97 -4.71 14.40
CA ARG A 146 -16.22 -6.15 14.39
C ARG A 146 -14.93 -6.96 14.27
N GLN A 147 -13.87 -6.36 13.76
CA GLN A 147 -12.59 -7.01 13.58
C GLN A 147 -11.78 -7.00 14.88
N PRO A 148 -11.09 -8.10 15.21
CA PRO A 148 -10.03 -8.07 16.21
C PRO A 148 -8.96 -7.04 15.88
N ASP A 149 -8.30 -6.50 16.90
CA ASP A 149 -7.21 -5.55 16.74
C ASP A 149 -6.05 -6.18 15.95
N TYR A 150 -5.48 -5.46 15.00
CA TYR A 150 -4.48 -5.94 14.04
C TYR A 150 -4.93 -7.11 13.16
N ASN A 151 -6.22 -7.25 12.90
CA ASN A 151 -6.71 -8.26 11.96
C ASN A 151 -6.26 -7.94 10.52
N PHE A 152 -5.98 -8.94 9.71
CA PHE A 152 -5.38 -8.84 8.38
C PHE A 152 -4.06 -8.06 8.37
N ARG A 153 -3.31 -8.13 9.49
CA ARG A 153 -1.97 -7.59 9.64
C ARG A 153 -1.05 -8.63 10.26
N GLY A 154 0.19 -8.64 9.83
CA GLY A 154 1.17 -9.54 10.41
C GLY A 154 2.58 -9.29 9.94
N ARG A 155 3.52 -9.53 10.83
CA ARG A 155 4.95 -9.47 10.57
C ARG A 155 5.57 -10.85 10.74
N PHE A 156 6.39 -11.28 9.79
CA PHE A 156 7.03 -12.60 9.84
C PHE A 156 8.32 -12.64 9.01
N GLY A 157 9.19 -13.60 9.34
CA GLY A 157 10.43 -13.85 8.62
C GLY A 157 10.27 -14.83 7.48
N VAL A 158 11.03 -14.63 6.40
CA VAL A 158 11.15 -15.59 5.30
C VAL A 158 12.08 -16.74 5.67
N ASP A 159 12.03 -17.86 4.90
CA ASP A 159 12.91 -19.00 5.07
C ASP A 159 14.35 -18.71 4.65
N GLU A 160 15.30 -19.58 4.98
CA GLU A 160 16.72 -19.42 4.62
C GLU A 160 16.95 -19.33 3.11
N ASP A 161 16.10 -19.98 2.31
CA ASP A 161 16.12 -19.93 0.85
C ASP A 161 15.36 -18.73 0.25
N GLY A 162 14.94 -17.78 1.12
CA GLY A 162 14.16 -16.60 0.75
C GLY A 162 12.66 -16.85 0.56
N GLY A 163 12.20 -18.09 0.71
CA GLY A 163 10.82 -18.50 0.50
C GLY A 163 9.87 -17.95 1.58
N TYR A 164 8.63 -17.65 1.19
CA TYR A 164 7.57 -17.30 2.13
C TYR A 164 6.20 -17.81 1.65
N GLU A 165 5.34 -18.11 2.58
CA GLU A 165 3.91 -18.34 2.36
C GLU A 165 3.15 -17.82 3.58
N PHE A 166 2.01 -17.17 3.34
CA PHE A 166 1.06 -16.81 4.38
C PHE A 166 -0.38 -17.03 3.92
N GLN A 167 -1.23 -17.39 4.86
CA GLN A 167 -2.66 -17.54 4.69
C GLN A 167 -3.35 -16.22 5.04
N THR A 168 -4.24 -15.80 4.16
CA THR A 168 -5.13 -14.65 4.33
C THR A 168 -6.48 -14.95 3.66
N MET A 169 -7.29 -13.95 3.42
CA MET A 169 -8.47 -14.00 2.57
C MET A 169 -8.32 -13.06 1.39
N VAL A 170 -9.04 -13.34 0.30
CA VAL A 170 -9.08 -12.44 -0.86
C VAL A 170 -9.65 -11.09 -0.41
N PRO A 171 -8.88 -10.00 -0.46
CA PRO A 171 -9.37 -8.68 -0.08
C PRO A 171 -10.46 -8.21 -1.06
N LYS A 172 -11.25 -7.22 -0.63
CA LYS A 172 -12.24 -6.56 -1.49
C LYS A 172 -11.82 -5.11 -1.74
N PRO A 173 -12.29 -4.53 -2.86
CA PRO A 173 -12.16 -3.10 -3.07
C PRO A 173 -12.86 -2.35 -1.92
N TYR A 174 -12.35 -1.17 -1.63
CA TYR A 174 -12.87 -0.36 -0.53
C TYR A 174 -12.84 1.13 -0.88
N THR A 175 -13.60 1.91 -0.14
CA THR A 175 -13.53 3.37 -0.23
C THR A 175 -12.52 3.92 0.77
N ILE A 176 -11.72 4.88 0.36
CA ILE A 176 -11.00 5.71 1.31
C ILE A 176 -12.01 6.47 2.19
N PRO A 177 -11.63 6.96 3.38
CA PRO A 177 -12.49 7.78 4.22
C PRO A 177 -13.06 8.97 3.46
N THR A 178 -14.37 9.21 3.57
CA THR A 178 -15.08 10.28 2.84
C THR A 178 -15.81 11.26 3.75
N ASP A 179 -15.80 11.04 5.04
CA ASP A 179 -16.44 11.87 6.05
C ASP A 179 -15.67 13.15 6.40
N GLY A 180 -14.40 13.21 6.02
CA GLY A 180 -13.49 14.32 6.23
C GLY A 180 -13.42 15.35 5.08
N PRO A 181 -12.51 16.33 5.19
CA PRO A 181 -12.31 17.35 4.16
C PRO A 181 -11.87 16.78 2.81
N VAL A 182 -11.06 15.72 2.79
CA VAL A 182 -10.61 15.09 1.54
C VAL A 182 -11.78 14.41 0.82
N GLY A 183 -12.72 13.77 1.55
CA GLY A 183 -13.95 13.24 0.96
C GLY A 183 -14.79 14.33 0.28
N ARG A 184 -14.95 15.49 0.92
CA ARG A 184 -15.64 16.64 0.31
C ARG A 184 -14.94 17.16 -0.94
N LEU A 185 -13.61 17.08 -1.00
CA LEU A 185 -12.85 17.46 -2.21
C LEU A 185 -13.15 16.48 -3.36
N LEU A 186 -13.21 15.18 -3.09
CA LEU A 186 -13.57 14.18 -4.11
C LEU A 186 -14.98 14.43 -4.64
N ASP A 187 -15.95 14.65 -3.76
CA ASP A 187 -17.34 14.97 -4.14
C ASP A 187 -17.39 16.24 -5.02
N ALA A 188 -16.71 17.30 -4.60
CA ALA A 188 -16.69 18.57 -5.32
C ALA A 188 -16.03 18.45 -6.71
N THR A 189 -15.13 17.49 -6.90
CA THR A 189 -14.42 17.24 -8.18
C THR A 189 -15.03 16.10 -8.99
N GLY A 190 -16.08 15.45 -8.49
CA GLY A 190 -16.75 14.33 -9.15
C GLY A 190 -15.89 13.08 -9.23
N GLN A 191 -14.93 12.93 -8.34
CA GLN A 191 -14.07 11.75 -8.24
C GLN A 191 -14.69 10.72 -7.29
N HIS A 192 -14.59 9.43 -7.64
CA HIS A 192 -15.03 8.36 -6.76
C HIS A 192 -13.96 8.03 -5.71
N PRO A 193 -14.33 7.51 -4.52
CA PRO A 193 -13.39 7.22 -3.44
C PRO A 193 -12.80 5.79 -3.49
N TRP A 194 -13.11 4.99 -4.49
CA TRP A 194 -12.78 3.57 -4.52
C TRP A 194 -11.33 3.29 -4.87
N ARG A 195 -10.76 2.32 -4.16
CA ARG A 195 -9.52 1.64 -4.50
C ARG A 195 -9.78 0.17 -4.84
N PRO A 196 -9.05 -0.40 -5.81
CA PRO A 196 -9.10 -1.83 -6.10
C PRO A 196 -8.63 -2.66 -4.89
N ALA A 197 -9.04 -3.92 -4.85
CA ALA A 197 -8.53 -4.90 -3.89
C ALA A 197 -7.02 -5.04 -4.01
N HIS A 198 -6.30 -4.98 -2.89
CA HIS A 198 -4.85 -5.11 -2.86
C HIS A 198 -4.35 -5.59 -1.50
N ILE A 199 -3.12 -6.09 -1.51
CA ILE A 199 -2.36 -6.44 -0.31
C ILE A 199 -1.09 -5.60 -0.30
N HIS A 200 -0.82 -4.93 0.80
CA HIS A 200 0.41 -4.18 1.03
C HIS A 200 1.51 -5.09 1.56
N PHE A 201 2.73 -4.77 1.14
CA PHE A 201 3.96 -5.39 1.61
C PHE A 201 4.96 -4.32 1.99
N LYS A 202 5.52 -4.41 3.19
CA LYS A 202 6.74 -3.71 3.57
C LYS A 202 7.80 -4.76 3.85
N VAL A 203 8.91 -4.67 3.13
CA VAL A 203 9.92 -5.73 3.11
C VAL A 203 11.27 -5.15 3.50
N GLU A 204 11.89 -5.73 4.51
CA GLU A 204 13.18 -5.33 5.03
C GLU A 204 14.15 -6.50 5.01
N ALA A 205 15.38 -6.26 4.55
CA ALA A 205 16.46 -7.23 4.61
C ALA A 205 17.79 -6.54 4.91
N ASN A 206 18.66 -7.21 5.66
CA ASN A 206 19.97 -6.67 5.98
C ASN A 206 20.78 -6.36 4.71
N GLY A 207 21.36 -5.16 4.65
CA GLY A 207 22.17 -4.71 3.52
C GLY A 207 21.37 -4.35 2.26
N HIS A 208 20.03 -4.24 2.35
CA HIS A 208 19.16 -3.85 1.25
C HIS A 208 18.34 -2.61 1.60
N GLN A 209 17.90 -1.92 0.57
CA GLN A 209 16.93 -0.83 0.74
C GLN A 209 15.57 -1.45 1.08
N PRO A 210 14.86 -0.92 2.08
CA PRO A 210 13.51 -1.37 2.37
C PRO A 210 12.58 -1.06 1.19
N LEU A 211 11.63 -1.94 0.95
CA LEU A 211 10.63 -1.81 -0.10
C LEU A 211 9.24 -1.72 0.52
N VAL A 212 8.46 -0.73 0.11
CA VAL A 212 7.00 -0.73 0.25
C VAL A 212 6.41 -0.97 -1.13
N THR A 213 5.50 -1.92 -1.23
CA THR A 213 4.84 -2.29 -2.48
C THR A 213 3.43 -2.81 -2.23
N GLN A 214 2.69 -3.05 -3.30
CA GLN A 214 1.34 -3.61 -3.24
C GLN A 214 1.21 -4.71 -4.30
N VAL A 215 0.31 -5.67 -4.07
CA VAL A 215 -0.14 -6.59 -5.11
C VAL A 215 -1.63 -6.34 -5.36
N PHE A 216 -1.99 -6.24 -6.63
CA PHE A 216 -3.35 -6.05 -7.13
C PHE A 216 -3.83 -7.29 -7.87
N PHE A 217 -5.14 -7.43 -8.05
CA PHE A 217 -5.74 -8.59 -8.69
C PHE A 217 -6.47 -8.18 -9.98
N PRO A 218 -6.39 -8.99 -11.06
CA PRO A 218 -7.14 -8.74 -12.29
C PRO A 218 -8.65 -8.80 -12.01
N ASP A 219 -9.43 -8.28 -12.93
CA ASP A 219 -10.90 -8.27 -12.89
C ASP A 219 -11.52 -7.44 -11.75
N ASP A 220 -10.73 -6.67 -10.99
CA ASP A 220 -11.25 -5.70 -10.06
C ASP A 220 -11.84 -4.50 -10.80
N PRO A 221 -13.07 -4.06 -10.48
CA PRO A 221 -13.75 -2.98 -11.21
C PRO A 221 -13.04 -1.62 -11.11
N TYR A 222 -12.15 -1.44 -10.14
CA TYR A 222 -11.42 -0.19 -9.90
C TYR A 222 -9.94 -0.27 -10.32
N LEU A 223 -9.50 -1.38 -10.94
CA LEU A 223 -8.09 -1.57 -11.31
C LEU A 223 -7.59 -0.48 -12.27
N GLU A 224 -8.41 -0.08 -13.24
CA GLU A 224 -8.06 0.91 -14.26
C GLU A 224 -8.28 2.36 -13.80
N ASN A 225 -8.98 2.56 -12.70
CA ASN A 225 -9.38 3.89 -12.22
C ASN A 225 -9.21 4.09 -10.72
N ASP A 226 -8.22 3.42 -10.10
CA ASP A 226 -7.85 3.63 -8.69
C ASP A 226 -7.80 5.14 -8.37
N THR A 227 -8.55 5.56 -7.34
CA THR A 227 -8.68 6.98 -6.98
C THR A 227 -7.33 7.63 -6.68
N ILE A 228 -6.35 6.88 -6.17
CA ILE A 228 -4.99 7.38 -5.91
C ILE A 228 -4.00 7.11 -7.06
N GLY A 229 -4.39 6.27 -8.04
CA GLY A 229 -3.57 5.96 -9.21
C GLY A 229 -2.32 5.14 -8.91
N ALA A 230 -2.37 4.28 -7.89
CA ALA A 230 -1.24 3.46 -7.45
C ALA A 230 -0.99 2.22 -8.31
N VAL A 231 -1.98 1.76 -9.07
CA VAL A 231 -1.88 0.51 -9.82
C VAL A 231 -0.77 0.54 -10.87
N LYS A 232 0.19 -0.36 -10.73
CA LYS A 232 1.26 -0.62 -11.70
C LYS A 232 1.05 -2.01 -12.29
N SER A 233 1.06 -2.15 -13.62
CA SER A 233 0.81 -3.43 -14.29
C SER A 233 1.74 -4.56 -13.83
N ALA A 234 2.98 -4.22 -13.47
CA ALA A 234 3.95 -5.15 -12.92
C ALA A 234 3.59 -5.67 -11.51
N LEU A 235 2.62 -5.08 -10.84
CA LEU A 235 2.14 -5.49 -9.50
C LEU A 235 0.78 -6.21 -9.56
N VAL A 236 0.22 -6.40 -10.75
CA VAL A 236 -1.04 -7.17 -10.92
C VAL A 236 -0.69 -8.66 -11.00
N ARG A 237 -1.32 -9.48 -10.16
CA ARG A 237 -1.09 -10.93 -10.09
C ARG A 237 -2.39 -11.70 -10.12
N PRO A 238 -2.45 -12.80 -10.89
CA PRO A 238 -3.65 -13.62 -10.95
C PRO A 238 -3.92 -14.35 -9.62
N LEU A 239 -5.18 -14.51 -9.31
CA LEU A 239 -5.66 -15.46 -8.31
C LEU A 239 -5.95 -16.79 -8.99
N ILE A 240 -5.27 -17.86 -8.58
CA ILE A 240 -5.43 -19.19 -9.13
C ILE A 240 -6.29 -20.01 -8.17
N ARG A 241 -7.49 -20.38 -8.63
CA ARG A 241 -8.41 -21.21 -7.84
C ARG A 241 -7.86 -22.63 -7.72
N GLN A 242 -7.90 -23.16 -6.51
CA GLN A 242 -7.46 -24.49 -6.14
C GLN A 242 -8.67 -25.27 -5.61
N ASP A 243 -8.96 -26.43 -6.23
CA ASP A 243 -10.06 -27.31 -5.83
C ASP A 243 -9.65 -28.80 -5.84
N ASP A 244 -8.35 -29.08 -5.89
CA ASP A 244 -7.79 -30.43 -5.76
C ASP A 244 -7.99 -30.97 -4.34
N GLU A 245 -8.64 -32.13 -4.21
CA GLU A 245 -9.02 -32.72 -2.92
C GLU A 245 -7.82 -33.07 -2.03
N ASP A 246 -6.69 -33.48 -2.61
CA ASP A 246 -5.48 -33.81 -1.86
C ASP A 246 -4.82 -32.51 -1.32
N GLU A 247 -4.88 -31.42 -2.08
CA GLU A 247 -4.38 -30.12 -1.66
C GLU A 247 -5.25 -29.51 -0.56
N LEU A 248 -6.57 -29.63 -0.67
CA LEU A 248 -7.52 -29.20 0.35
C LEU A 248 -7.26 -29.96 1.66
N ALA A 249 -7.15 -31.28 1.59
CA ALA A 249 -6.87 -32.12 2.77
C ALA A 249 -5.52 -31.75 3.44
N ARG A 250 -4.47 -31.49 2.66
CA ARG A 250 -3.16 -31.06 3.19
C ARG A 250 -3.23 -29.75 3.95
N ARG A 251 -4.09 -28.84 3.52
CA ARG A 251 -4.26 -27.51 4.13
C ARG A 251 -5.35 -27.49 5.21
N GLY A 252 -6.07 -28.61 5.41
CA GLY A 252 -7.18 -28.70 6.36
C GLY A 252 -8.37 -27.80 5.98
N LEU A 253 -8.63 -27.68 4.68
CA LEU A 253 -9.73 -26.88 4.14
C LEU A 253 -10.84 -27.76 3.60
N ASP A 254 -12.09 -27.35 3.83
CA ASP A 254 -13.29 -28.04 3.34
C ASP A 254 -13.89 -27.41 2.07
N ALA A 255 -13.31 -26.31 1.60
CA ALA A 255 -13.78 -25.56 0.44
C ALA A 255 -12.60 -25.09 -0.44
N PRO A 256 -12.83 -24.89 -1.74
CA PRO A 256 -11.83 -24.34 -2.64
C PRO A 256 -11.21 -23.02 -2.10
N PHE A 257 -9.95 -22.82 -2.42
CA PHE A 257 -9.19 -21.63 -2.03
C PHE A 257 -8.45 -21.02 -3.23
N TYR A 258 -7.79 -19.90 -3.01
CA TYR A 258 -6.97 -19.25 -4.03
C TYR A 258 -5.51 -19.26 -3.65
N THR A 259 -4.64 -19.23 -4.67
CA THR A 259 -3.20 -18.97 -4.50
C THR A 259 -2.81 -17.76 -5.34
N CYS A 260 -1.85 -16.99 -4.83
CA CYS A 260 -1.21 -15.88 -5.53
C CYS A 260 0.31 -16.03 -5.40
N GLU A 261 1.03 -15.94 -6.52
CA GLU A 261 2.49 -15.93 -6.52
C GLU A 261 3.02 -14.50 -6.67
N PHE A 262 3.87 -14.08 -5.74
CA PHE A 262 4.45 -12.75 -5.74
C PHE A 262 5.91 -12.79 -5.29
N ASP A 263 6.84 -12.87 -6.24
CA ASP A 263 8.27 -12.77 -5.97
C ASP A 263 8.69 -11.32 -5.76
N ILE A 264 9.57 -11.09 -4.80
CA ILE A 264 10.03 -9.78 -4.38
C ILE A 264 11.54 -9.69 -4.57
N THR A 265 11.98 -8.68 -5.31
CA THR A 265 13.41 -8.41 -5.53
C THR A 265 13.77 -7.07 -4.89
N LEU A 266 14.72 -7.11 -3.95
CA LEU A 266 15.23 -5.95 -3.25
C LEU A 266 16.54 -5.44 -3.86
N LYS A 267 16.70 -4.12 -3.83
CA LYS A 267 17.93 -3.45 -4.23
C LYS A 267 18.93 -3.42 -3.07
N PRO A 268 20.21 -3.80 -3.27
CA PRO A 268 21.24 -3.61 -2.26
C PRO A 268 21.31 -2.14 -1.79
N ALA A 269 21.47 -1.93 -0.50
CA ALA A 269 21.78 -0.61 0.03
C ALA A 269 23.14 -0.15 -0.51
N MET A 270 23.23 1.11 -0.92
CA MET A 270 24.52 1.67 -1.29
C MET A 270 25.44 1.58 -0.06
N SER A 271 26.54 0.86 -0.18
CA SER A 271 27.58 0.92 0.87
C SER A 271 27.97 2.38 1.01
N ALA A 272 27.87 2.92 2.23
CA ALA A 272 28.48 4.21 2.52
C ALA A 272 29.96 4.09 2.08
N ALA A 273 30.31 4.73 0.97
CA ALA A 273 31.69 4.82 0.58
C ALA A 273 32.44 5.39 1.79
N ARG A 274 33.37 4.61 2.35
CA ARG A 274 34.24 5.11 3.41
C ARG A 274 34.95 6.33 2.85
N ALA A 275 34.53 7.51 3.34
CA ALA A 275 35.22 8.74 3.11
C ALA A 275 36.59 8.76 3.85
#